data_994713443c087fb7d0ca35e1eb945a6b
#
_entry.id   994713443c087fb7d0ca35e1eb945a6b
#
_cell.length_a   1.000
_cell.length_b   1.000
_cell.length_c   1.000
_cell.angle_alpha   90.00
_cell.angle_beta   90.00
_cell.angle_gamma   90.00
#
_symmetry.space_group_name_H-M   'P 1'
#
loop_
_entity.id
_entity.type
_entity.pdbx_description
1 polymer ?
#
loop_
_entity_poly.entity_id
_entity_poly.type
_entity_poly.pdbx_seq_one_letter_code
_entity_poly.pdbx_strand_id
1 'polypeptide(L)'
;MFHALEHVPDPRGVLSTVLGWLTPGGHLLVEVPNISARVQAPSHQYHYAHLHHFTGATLGAMGEAAGLRLVSTAYTGDRGNVICVFERTDDGQRPPVGLEAEAARTLAELRSHTALRHYSSPVPFTRALGRLRRRLSENRLLLRLKSVDDVLRWADSLAEANPERRA
;
A
#
# COMPACT_ATOMS: atom_id res chain seq x y z
N MET A 1 -2.57 7.14 6.07
CA MET A 1 -2.11 7.85 4.84
C MET A 1 -2.07 6.84 3.70
N PHE A 2 -2.78 7.09 2.60
CA PHE A 2 -2.93 6.15 1.49
C PHE A 2 -2.58 6.83 0.19
N HIS A 3 -1.64 6.26 -0.58
CA HIS A 3 -1.23 6.73 -1.91
C HIS A 3 -0.95 8.25 -1.98
N ALA A 4 -0.21 8.78 -1.02
CA ALA A 4 0.14 10.20 -0.93
C ALA A 4 1.66 10.42 -0.83
N LEU A 5 2.37 9.56 -0.10
CA LEU A 5 3.78 9.77 0.23
C LEU A 5 4.70 9.67 -1.00
N GLU A 6 4.31 8.88 -1.99
CA GLU A 6 5.03 8.74 -3.27
C GLU A 6 4.99 10.00 -4.14
N HIS A 7 4.05 10.92 -3.90
CA HIS A 7 3.85 12.13 -4.70
C HIS A 7 4.48 13.38 -4.10
N VAL A 8 4.94 13.34 -2.84
CA VAL A 8 5.46 14.52 -2.16
C VAL A 8 6.96 14.69 -2.40
N PRO A 9 7.48 15.94 -2.53
CA PRO A 9 8.91 16.17 -2.74
C PRO A 9 9.78 15.75 -1.55
N ASP A 10 9.28 15.93 -0.31
CA ASP A 10 9.97 15.58 0.93
C ASP A 10 9.10 14.62 1.78
N PRO A 11 9.12 13.33 1.52
CA PRO A 11 8.34 12.36 2.26
C PRO A 11 8.78 12.23 3.73
N ARG A 12 10.07 12.45 4.03
CA ARG A 12 10.57 12.43 5.41
C ARG A 12 10.02 13.60 6.21
N GLY A 13 10.03 14.81 5.64
CA GLY A 13 9.48 16.01 6.28
C GLY A 13 7.98 15.86 6.54
N VAL A 14 7.23 15.26 5.62
CA VAL A 14 5.81 14.94 5.82
C VAL A 14 5.62 13.99 7.00
N LEU A 15 6.39 12.90 7.07
CA LEU A 15 6.31 11.94 8.19
C LEU A 15 6.69 12.58 9.53
N SER A 16 7.72 13.43 9.54
CA SER A 16 8.11 14.20 10.75
C SER A 16 7.00 15.18 11.20
N THR A 17 6.29 15.79 10.25
CA THR A 17 5.15 16.66 10.55
C THR A 17 3.99 15.86 11.17
N VAL A 18 3.66 14.72 10.57
CA VAL A 18 2.60 13.83 11.07
C VAL A 18 2.96 13.26 12.45
N LEU A 19 4.24 12.94 12.69
CA LEU A 19 4.71 12.56 14.03
C LEU A 19 4.33 13.59 15.11
N GLY A 20 4.43 14.89 14.78
CA GLY A 20 4.02 15.97 15.69
C GLY A 20 2.52 15.99 16.02
N TRP A 21 1.68 15.42 15.17
CA TRP A 21 0.23 15.34 15.38
C TRP A 21 -0.23 14.12 16.17
N LEU A 22 0.61 13.07 16.22
CA LEU A 22 0.28 11.86 16.97
C LEU A 22 0.45 12.10 18.47
N THR A 23 -0.42 11.51 19.27
CA THR A 23 -0.20 11.40 20.72
C THR A 23 0.92 10.37 21.00
N PRO A 24 1.60 10.40 22.17
CA PRO A 24 2.51 9.34 22.59
C PRO A 24 1.81 7.97 22.49
N GLY A 25 2.46 6.98 21.89
CA GLY A 25 1.87 5.67 21.60
C GLY A 25 0.86 5.66 20.44
N GLY A 26 0.58 6.81 19.82
CA GLY A 26 -0.30 6.92 18.66
C GLY A 26 0.30 6.25 17.43
N HIS A 27 -0.56 5.71 16.56
CA HIS A 27 -0.16 4.96 15.38
C HIS A 27 -0.44 5.70 14.08
N LEU A 28 0.46 5.54 13.11
CA LEU A 28 0.32 5.98 11.73
C LEU A 28 0.37 4.78 10.80
N LEU A 29 -0.68 4.59 10.01
CA LEU A 29 -0.68 3.62 8.92
C LEU A 29 -0.38 4.34 7.61
N VAL A 30 0.63 3.84 6.87
CA VAL A 30 1.05 4.35 5.56
C VAL A 30 0.96 3.22 4.54
N GLU A 31 0.23 3.45 3.46
CA GLU A 31 0.15 2.56 2.30
C GLU A 31 0.65 3.29 1.06
N VAL A 32 1.58 2.67 0.34
CA VAL A 32 2.14 3.16 -0.93
C VAL A 32 2.33 2.01 -1.93
N PRO A 33 2.44 2.30 -3.24
CA PRO A 33 2.80 1.29 -4.23
C PRO A 33 4.14 0.64 -3.92
N ASN A 34 4.19 -0.70 -4.04
CA ASN A 34 5.40 -1.48 -3.86
C ASN A 34 6.16 -1.59 -5.19
N ILE A 35 7.35 -0.99 -5.28
CA ILE A 35 8.16 -1.01 -6.51
C ILE A 35 8.60 -2.43 -6.91
N SER A 36 8.77 -3.34 -5.96
CA SER A 36 9.10 -4.76 -6.21
C SER A 36 7.90 -5.59 -6.69
N ALA A 37 6.71 -5.00 -6.78
CA ALA A 37 5.53 -5.71 -7.24
C ALA A 37 5.62 -6.05 -8.73
N ARG A 38 5.22 -7.28 -9.08
CA ARG A 38 5.18 -7.77 -10.47
C ARG A 38 3.77 -7.80 -11.05
N VAL A 39 2.87 -7.05 -10.44
CA VAL A 39 1.44 -7.04 -10.79
C VAL A 39 1.13 -6.25 -12.06
N GLN A 40 1.99 -5.29 -12.41
CA GLN A 40 1.87 -4.49 -13.62
C GLN A 40 2.93 -4.91 -14.65
N ALA A 41 2.67 -4.65 -15.93
CA ALA A 41 3.68 -4.80 -16.95
C ALA A 41 4.86 -3.85 -16.69
N PRO A 42 6.11 -4.20 -17.08
CA PRO A 42 7.27 -3.35 -16.85
C PRO A 42 7.12 -1.92 -17.38
N SER A 43 6.40 -1.74 -18.48
CA SER A 43 6.09 -0.42 -19.07
C SER A 43 5.18 0.45 -18.21
N HIS A 44 4.47 -0.12 -17.25
CA HIS A 44 3.55 0.59 -16.35
C HIS A 44 4.03 0.57 -14.88
N GLN A 45 5.24 0.10 -14.64
CA GLN A 45 5.79 0.00 -13.28
C GLN A 45 6.13 1.37 -12.69
N TYR A 46 6.53 2.29 -13.55
CA TYR A 46 6.85 3.66 -13.16
C TYR A 46 5.71 4.59 -13.57
N HIS A 47 5.10 5.23 -12.60
CA HIS A 47 4.10 6.25 -12.85
C HIS A 47 4.76 7.64 -12.85
N TYR A 48 4.45 8.48 -13.83
CA TYR A 48 5.09 9.79 -13.99
C TYR A 48 4.91 10.74 -12.80
N ALA A 49 3.82 10.58 -12.03
CA ALA A 49 3.53 11.40 -10.86
C ALA A 49 4.17 10.86 -9.57
N HIS A 50 4.79 9.68 -9.59
CA HIS A 50 5.48 9.13 -8.43
C HIS A 50 6.91 9.66 -8.38
N LEU A 51 7.17 10.60 -7.48
CA LEU A 51 8.51 11.15 -7.24
C LEU A 51 9.39 10.14 -6.48
N HIS A 52 8.77 9.29 -5.68
CA HIS A 52 9.44 8.27 -4.87
C HIS A 52 8.83 6.89 -5.12
N HIS A 53 9.69 5.87 -4.99
CA HIS A 53 9.30 4.48 -5.12
C HIS A 53 9.78 3.72 -3.88
N PHE A 54 8.87 2.95 -3.27
CA PHE A 54 9.12 2.30 -1.99
C PHE A 54 9.10 0.78 -2.08
N THR A 55 9.98 0.15 -1.31
CA THR A 55 9.80 -1.22 -0.79
C THR A 55 9.38 -1.13 0.67
N GLY A 56 9.01 -2.27 1.29
CA GLY A 56 8.73 -2.28 2.73
C GLY A 56 9.92 -1.84 3.58
N ALA A 57 11.14 -2.23 3.19
CA ALA A 57 12.35 -1.85 3.89
C ALA A 57 12.65 -0.34 3.78
N THR A 58 12.52 0.24 2.58
CA THR A 58 12.81 1.67 2.39
C THR A 58 11.73 2.56 3.01
N LEU A 59 10.45 2.14 2.99
CA LEU A 59 9.38 2.86 3.68
C LEU A 59 9.57 2.81 5.20
N GLY A 60 9.89 1.62 5.75
CA GLY A 60 10.18 1.44 7.17
C GLY A 60 11.33 2.33 7.63
N ALA A 61 12.47 2.26 6.93
CA ALA A 61 13.65 3.07 7.24
C ALA A 61 13.38 4.59 7.15
N MET A 62 12.54 5.01 6.21
CA MET A 62 12.14 6.42 6.10
C MET A 62 11.31 6.87 7.30
N GLY A 63 10.38 6.04 7.76
CA GLY A 63 9.60 6.33 8.98
C GLY A 63 10.49 6.43 10.23
N GLU A 64 11.45 5.51 10.37
CA GLU A 64 12.41 5.54 11.49
C GLU A 64 13.34 6.75 11.42
N ALA A 65 13.78 7.13 10.22
CA ALA A 65 14.54 8.37 10.02
C ALA A 65 13.73 9.65 10.29
N ALA A 66 12.40 9.58 10.24
CA ALA A 66 11.50 10.66 10.62
C ALA A 66 11.18 10.70 12.13
N GLY A 67 11.63 9.69 12.90
CA GLY A 67 11.41 9.60 14.34
C GLY A 67 10.26 8.68 14.77
N LEU A 68 9.68 7.95 13.82
CA LEU A 68 8.65 6.95 14.10
C LEU A 68 9.28 5.57 14.36
N ARG A 69 8.63 4.72 15.13
CA ARG A 69 9.02 3.31 15.29
C ARG A 69 8.22 2.43 14.35
N LEU A 70 8.87 1.64 13.53
CA LEU A 70 8.19 0.64 12.70
C LEU A 70 7.64 -0.48 13.57
N VAL A 71 6.32 -0.69 13.54
CA VAL A 71 5.61 -1.75 14.27
C VAL A 71 5.44 -2.99 13.39
N SER A 72 4.97 -2.80 12.15
CA SER A 72 4.75 -3.91 11.23
C SER A 72 4.82 -3.47 9.77
N THR A 73 5.14 -4.44 8.91
CA THR A 73 5.08 -4.31 7.46
C THR A 73 4.21 -5.40 6.89
N ALA A 74 3.24 -5.04 6.08
CA ALA A 74 2.35 -5.94 5.37
C ALA A 74 2.27 -5.58 3.88
N TYR A 75 1.69 -6.45 3.09
CA TYR A 75 1.46 -6.23 1.67
C TYR A 75 0.01 -6.55 1.32
N THR A 76 -0.55 -5.85 0.34
CA THR A 76 -1.84 -6.23 -0.24
C THR A 76 -1.80 -7.65 -0.82
N GLY A 77 -2.95 -8.29 -0.98
CA GLY A 77 -3.04 -9.69 -1.43
C GLY A 77 -2.34 -9.98 -2.76
N ASP A 78 -2.26 -9.00 -3.66
CA ASP A 78 -1.52 -9.07 -4.92
C ASP A 78 -0.07 -8.54 -4.79
N ARG A 79 0.34 -8.12 -3.58
CA ARG A 79 1.62 -7.48 -3.25
C ARG A 79 1.87 -6.16 -4.01
N GLY A 80 0.83 -5.58 -4.61
CA GLY A 80 0.91 -4.32 -5.36
C GLY A 80 1.25 -3.12 -4.50
N ASN A 81 0.80 -3.12 -3.24
CA ASN A 81 1.09 -2.09 -2.27
C ASN A 81 1.80 -2.67 -1.05
N VAL A 82 2.60 -1.83 -0.40
CA VAL A 82 3.18 -2.06 0.93
C VAL A 82 2.46 -1.18 1.94
N ILE A 83 2.22 -1.75 3.11
CA ILE A 83 1.56 -1.11 4.24
C ILE A 83 2.52 -1.18 5.42
N CYS A 84 2.93 -0.01 5.94
CA CYS A 84 3.69 0.07 7.19
C CYS A 84 2.83 0.69 8.27
N VAL A 85 2.87 0.10 9.46
CA VAL A 85 2.31 0.67 10.68
C VAL A 85 3.46 1.19 11.51
N PHE A 86 3.38 2.46 11.85
CA PHE A 86 4.35 3.14 12.69
C PHE A 86 3.71 3.56 14.01
N GLU A 87 4.52 3.73 15.03
CA GLU A 87 4.13 4.26 16.33
C GLU A 87 4.99 5.45 16.68
N ARG A 88 4.37 6.45 17.33
CA ARG A 88 5.11 7.53 17.97
C ARG A 88 5.76 7.03 19.24
N THR A 89 7.08 7.09 19.31
CA THR A 89 7.87 6.84 20.52
C THR A 89 8.74 8.06 20.82
N ASP A 90 9.27 8.12 22.03
CA ASP A 90 10.21 9.17 22.44
C ASP A 90 11.69 8.78 22.15
N ASP A 91 11.92 7.65 21.45
CA ASP A 91 13.26 7.11 21.16
C ASP A 91 14.09 7.97 20.17
N GLY A 92 13.43 8.94 19.51
CA GLY A 92 14.06 9.83 18.54
C GLY A 92 14.29 9.18 17.18
N GLN A 93 14.99 9.91 16.30
CA GLN A 93 15.29 9.47 14.94
C GLN A 93 16.34 8.37 14.93
N ARG A 94 16.13 7.35 14.12
CA ARG A 94 17.08 6.27 13.86
C ARG A 94 17.63 6.39 12.44
N PRO A 95 18.95 6.42 12.23
CA PRO A 95 19.50 6.43 10.89
C PRO A 95 19.14 5.12 10.16
N PRO A 96 18.81 5.17 8.87
CA PRO A 96 18.57 3.97 8.08
C PRO A 96 19.85 3.12 8.02
N VAL A 97 19.72 1.82 8.26
CA VAL A 97 20.85 0.87 8.26
C VAL A 97 20.59 -0.24 7.24
N GLY A 98 21.62 -0.62 6.49
CA GLY A 98 21.61 -1.83 5.67
C GLY A 98 20.76 -1.75 4.39
N LEU A 99 20.50 -0.55 3.85
CA LEU A 99 19.70 -0.37 2.63
C LEU A 99 20.44 -0.72 1.34
N GLU A 100 21.76 -0.87 1.35
CA GLU A 100 22.57 -1.22 0.17
C GLU A 100 22.19 -2.59 -0.39
N ALA A 101 22.07 -3.58 0.48
CA ALA A 101 21.63 -4.93 0.09
C ALA A 101 20.21 -4.94 -0.45
N GLU A 102 19.31 -4.15 0.16
CA GLU A 102 17.94 -3.96 -0.33
C GLU A 102 17.93 -3.29 -1.70
N ALA A 103 18.72 -2.25 -1.91
CA ALA A 103 18.85 -1.58 -3.20
C ALA A 103 19.34 -2.54 -4.29
N ALA A 104 20.38 -3.32 -4.01
CA ALA A 104 20.93 -4.31 -4.94
C ALA A 104 19.88 -5.38 -5.30
N ARG A 105 19.16 -5.88 -4.31
CA ARG A 105 18.07 -6.86 -4.50
C ARG A 105 16.95 -6.28 -5.35
N THR A 106 16.46 -5.08 -5.01
CA THR A 106 15.38 -4.40 -5.73
C THR A 106 15.77 -4.14 -7.19
N LEU A 107 16.99 -3.68 -7.44
CA LEU A 107 17.51 -3.48 -8.81
C LEU A 107 17.57 -4.80 -9.60
N ALA A 108 17.99 -5.89 -8.97
CA ALA A 108 18.00 -7.22 -9.61
C ALA A 108 16.58 -7.69 -9.94
N GLU A 109 15.61 -7.47 -9.03
CA GLU A 109 14.20 -7.78 -9.25
C GLU A 109 13.62 -6.98 -10.42
N LEU A 110 13.87 -5.67 -10.47
CA LEU A 110 13.42 -4.78 -11.54
C LEU A 110 14.00 -5.19 -12.90
N ARG A 111 15.31 -5.45 -12.97
CA ARG A 111 15.97 -5.92 -14.20
C ARG A 111 15.44 -7.27 -14.67
N SER A 112 15.06 -8.15 -13.75
CA SER A 112 14.50 -9.46 -14.07
C SER A 112 13.03 -9.42 -14.52
N HIS A 113 12.32 -8.30 -14.27
CA HIS A 113 10.92 -8.13 -14.62
C HIS A 113 10.80 -7.62 -16.06
N THR A 114 11.01 -8.50 -17.02
CA THR A 114 10.89 -8.20 -18.45
C THR A 114 9.47 -8.42 -18.97
N ALA A 115 9.11 -7.78 -20.09
CA ALA A 115 7.81 -7.98 -20.75
C ALA A 115 7.57 -9.48 -21.08
N LEU A 116 8.58 -10.16 -21.61
CA LEU A 116 8.48 -11.59 -21.90
C LEU A 116 8.12 -12.40 -20.63
N ARG A 117 8.84 -12.16 -19.53
CA ARG A 117 8.59 -12.86 -18.27
C ARG A 117 7.22 -12.50 -17.67
N HIS A 118 6.78 -11.27 -17.81
CA HIS A 118 5.47 -10.82 -17.34
C HIS A 118 4.34 -11.52 -18.09
N TYR A 119 4.35 -11.49 -19.43
CA TYR A 119 3.30 -12.07 -20.25
C TYR A 119 3.34 -13.61 -20.37
N SER A 120 4.48 -14.24 -20.07
CA SER A 120 4.56 -15.70 -19.92
C SER A 120 4.10 -16.20 -18.54
N SER A 121 3.82 -15.29 -17.59
CA SER A 121 3.32 -15.63 -16.26
C SER A 121 1.77 -15.61 -16.20
N PRO A 122 1.13 -16.24 -15.21
CA PRO A 122 -0.32 -16.20 -15.06
C PRO A 122 -0.84 -14.83 -14.57
N VAL A 123 0.04 -13.93 -14.07
CA VAL A 123 -0.32 -12.68 -13.42
C VAL A 123 -1.23 -11.76 -14.26
N PRO A 124 -0.94 -11.45 -15.55
CA PRO A 124 -1.81 -10.59 -16.35
C PRO A 124 -3.21 -11.16 -16.53
N PHE A 125 -3.30 -12.48 -16.68
CA PHE A 125 -4.56 -13.19 -16.96
C PHE A 125 -5.43 -13.31 -15.69
N THR A 126 -4.84 -13.66 -14.56
CA THR A 126 -5.54 -13.75 -13.27
C THR A 126 -6.08 -12.39 -12.83
N ARG A 127 -5.31 -11.30 -13.05
CA ARG A 127 -5.78 -9.93 -12.77
C ARG A 127 -6.91 -9.52 -13.71
N ALA A 128 -6.84 -9.84 -14.99
CA ALA A 128 -7.92 -9.55 -15.93
C ALA A 128 -9.20 -10.27 -15.52
N LEU A 129 -9.11 -11.56 -15.16
CA LEU A 129 -10.24 -12.33 -14.66
C LEU A 129 -10.78 -11.78 -13.34
N GLY A 130 -9.90 -11.38 -12.42
CA GLY A 130 -10.28 -10.75 -11.15
C GLY A 130 -11.03 -9.44 -11.35
N ARG A 131 -10.57 -8.58 -12.27
CA ARG A 131 -11.27 -7.34 -12.64
C ARG A 131 -12.64 -7.61 -13.26
N LEU A 132 -12.72 -8.60 -14.15
CA LEU A 132 -13.99 -8.99 -14.76
C LEU A 132 -14.98 -9.50 -13.70
N ARG A 133 -14.54 -10.39 -12.81
CA ARG A 133 -15.38 -10.89 -11.70
C ARG A 133 -15.87 -9.76 -10.80
N ARG A 134 -14.98 -8.83 -10.44
CA ARG A 134 -15.34 -7.65 -9.63
C ARG A 134 -16.38 -6.80 -10.36
N ARG A 135 -16.15 -6.47 -11.64
CA ARG A 135 -17.08 -5.69 -12.44
C ARG A 135 -18.46 -6.34 -12.55
N LEU A 136 -18.49 -7.67 -12.70
CA LEU A 136 -19.76 -8.41 -12.72
C LEU A 136 -20.46 -8.39 -11.35
N SER A 137 -19.73 -8.51 -10.25
CA SER A 137 -20.31 -8.42 -8.91
C SER A 137 -20.78 -7.02 -8.58
N GLU A 138 -20.03 -5.99 -8.94
CA GLU A 138 -20.42 -4.58 -8.79
C GLU A 138 -21.67 -4.25 -9.60
N ASN A 139 -21.74 -4.68 -10.85
CA ASN A 139 -22.92 -4.50 -11.67
C ASN A 139 -24.16 -5.19 -11.08
N ARG A 140 -24.02 -6.40 -10.54
CA ARG A 140 -25.10 -7.09 -9.84
C ARG A 140 -25.55 -6.34 -8.59
N LEU A 141 -24.61 -5.75 -7.86
CA LEU A 141 -24.91 -4.93 -6.69
C LEU A 141 -25.65 -3.64 -7.09
N LEU A 142 -25.16 -2.92 -8.11
CA LEU A 142 -25.80 -1.72 -8.63
C LEU A 142 -27.21 -1.96 -9.13
N LEU A 143 -27.49 -3.12 -9.71
CA LEU A 143 -28.85 -3.51 -10.11
C LEU A 143 -29.81 -3.72 -8.92
N ARG A 144 -29.26 -4.01 -7.72
CA ARG A 144 -30.03 -4.20 -6.48
C ARG A 144 -30.19 -2.93 -5.67
N LEU A 145 -29.18 -2.05 -5.69
CA LEU A 145 -29.12 -0.82 -4.90
C LEU A 145 -29.56 0.36 -5.77
N LYS A 146 -30.87 0.62 -5.82
CA LYS A 146 -31.46 1.68 -6.67
C LYS A 146 -31.76 2.97 -5.90
N SER A 147 -31.72 2.93 -4.57
CA SER A 147 -31.98 4.07 -3.70
C SER A 147 -30.97 4.15 -2.55
N VAL A 148 -30.90 5.30 -1.89
CA VAL A 148 -30.11 5.48 -0.67
C VAL A 148 -30.55 4.48 0.41
N ASP A 149 -31.85 4.24 0.55
CA ASP A 149 -32.39 3.30 1.52
C ASP A 149 -31.96 1.85 1.25
N ASP A 150 -31.79 1.47 -0.04
CA ASP A 150 -31.25 0.16 -0.38
C ASP A 150 -29.77 0.02 0.06
N VAL A 151 -28.99 1.09 -0.10
CA VAL A 151 -27.60 1.14 0.32
C VAL A 151 -27.49 1.03 1.84
N LEU A 152 -28.32 1.77 2.59
CA LEU A 152 -28.34 1.74 4.05
C LEU A 152 -28.72 0.35 4.57
N ARG A 153 -29.79 -0.25 4.06
CA ARG A 153 -30.20 -1.62 4.43
C ARG A 153 -29.11 -2.66 4.11
N TRP A 154 -28.45 -2.52 2.97
CA TRP A 154 -27.34 -3.40 2.64
C TRP A 154 -26.15 -3.23 3.59
N ALA A 155 -25.79 -1.99 3.94
CA ALA A 155 -24.73 -1.71 4.91
C ALA A 155 -25.05 -2.29 6.29
N ASP A 156 -26.29 -2.15 6.75
CA ASP A 156 -26.75 -2.73 8.03
C ASP A 156 -26.66 -4.27 8.01
N SER A 157 -27.08 -4.91 6.91
CA SER A 157 -26.96 -6.36 6.75
C SER A 157 -25.50 -6.86 6.80
N LEU A 158 -24.54 -6.09 6.30
CA LEU A 158 -23.13 -6.42 6.41
C LEU A 158 -22.60 -6.27 7.85
N ALA A 159 -23.09 -5.27 8.58
CA ALA A 159 -22.73 -5.04 9.96
C ALA A 159 -23.26 -6.16 10.88
N GLU A 160 -24.45 -6.66 10.61
CA GLU A 160 -25.04 -7.80 11.33
C GLU A 160 -24.32 -9.12 11.02
N ALA A 161 -23.89 -9.33 9.77
CA ALA A 161 -23.18 -10.53 9.36
C ALA A 161 -21.72 -10.59 9.91
N ASN A 162 -21.16 -9.48 10.42
CA ASN A 162 -19.80 -9.43 10.92
C ASN A 162 -19.68 -8.59 12.22
N PRO A 163 -20.21 -9.09 13.36
CA PRO A 163 -20.29 -8.35 14.62
C PRO A 163 -18.92 -7.98 15.19
N GLU A 164 -17.84 -8.69 14.84
CA GLU A 164 -16.47 -8.42 15.32
C GLU A 164 -15.86 -7.11 14.80
N ARG A 165 -16.48 -6.45 13.82
CA ARG A 165 -16.02 -5.16 13.29
C ARG A 165 -16.62 -3.95 14.02
N ARG A 166 -17.40 -4.15 15.10
CA ARG A 166 -18.00 -3.08 15.91
C ARG A 166 -17.18 -2.72 17.16
N ALA A 167 -16.05 -3.39 17.41
CA ALA A 167 -15.15 -3.11 18.54
C ALA A 167 -13.99 -2.20 18.16
#